data_0eee9da954dd64d929742d1e7fec777f
#
_entry.id   0eee9da954dd64d929742d1e7fec777f
#
_cell.length_a   1.000
_cell.length_b   1.000
_cell.length_c   1.000
_cell.angle_alpha   90.00
_cell.angle_beta   90.00
_cell.angle_gamma   90.00
#
_symmetry.space_group_name_H-M   'P 1'
#
loop_
_entity.id
_entity.type
_entity.pdbx_description
1 polymer ?
#
loop_
_entity_poly.entity_id
_entity_poly.type
_entity_poly.pdbx_seq_one_letter_code
_entity_poly.pdbx_strand_id
1 'polypeptide(L)'
;MKRKKILAAVLAAAVLTGICGVQIVTKRWNVNSCFAGAYPVRGVDVSHHQGEIDWKELSGQNLDFAFIKATEGSSHEDERFQENWRLAGETDLFIGAYHFFSFDSSGADQADWYIRTVGELSGKLCPAVDVEYYGGKAADPPPRKETITQLSLCLERLEEHYGRKPIIYTTYKVYRRYIEGNFEDYPLWIRNVYYPPQLDLAGKWQFWQYRDTAVLDGYKGEEKYIDLNVFSGTREELEEYRIDSSGEQEAQIPGTV
;
A
#
# COMPACT_ATOMS: atom_id res chain seq x y z
N MET A 1 14.76 54.18 -5.48
CA MET A 1 13.56 53.47 -6.01
C MET A 1 13.81 52.03 -6.35
N LYS A 2 14.82 51.62 -7.10
CA LYS A 2 15.10 50.22 -7.50
C LYS A 2 15.28 49.24 -6.31
N ARG A 3 16.06 49.60 -5.27
CA ARG A 3 16.28 48.74 -4.08
C ARG A 3 15.02 48.44 -3.29
N LYS A 4 14.11 49.44 -3.13
CA LYS A 4 12.81 49.21 -2.44
C LYS A 4 11.89 48.27 -3.23
N LYS A 5 11.90 48.32 -4.56
CA LYS A 5 11.13 47.44 -5.44
C LYS A 5 11.69 46.00 -5.37
N ILE A 6 13.03 45.82 -5.34
CA ILE A 6 13.66 44.51 -5.21
C ILE A 6 13.33 43.90 -3.84
N LEU A 7 13.45 44.67 -2.76
CA LEU A 7 13.12 44.20 -1.42
C LEU A 7 11.65 43.78 -1.31
N ALA A 8 10.73 44.57 -1.88
CA ALA A 8 9.31 44.21 -1.90
C ALA A 8 9.03 42.95 -2.72
N ALA A 9 9.73 42.75 -3.85
CA ALA A 9 9.60 41.51 -4.65
C ALA A 9 10.13 40.29 -3.92
N VAL A 10 11.27 40.39 -3.23
CA VAL A 10 11.84 39.32 -2.42
C VAL A 10 10.91 38.96 -1.26
N LEU A 11 10.35 39.95 -0.57
CA LEU A 11 9.40 39.73 0.51
C LEU A 11 8.13 39.04 0.02
N ALA A 12 7.57 39.49 -1.11
CA ALA A 12 6.41 38.89 -1.73
C ALA A 12 6.68 37.42 -2.14
N ALA A 13 7.85 37.14 -2.73
CA ALA A 13 8.27 35.77 -3.08
C ALA A 13 8.38 34.89 -1.82
N ALA A 14 9.00 35.39 -0.74
CA ALA A 14 9.11 34.64 0.52
C ALA A 14 7.74 34.34 1.14
N VAL A 15 6.81 35.29 1.10
CA VAL A 15 5.42 35.07 1.59
C VAL A 15 4.69 34.05 0.73
N LEU A 16 4.80 34.14 -0.59
CA LEU A 16 4.20 33.18 -1.50
C LEU A 16 4.76 31.76 -1.28
N THR A 17 6.08 31.61 -1.14
CA THR A 17 6.73 30.35 -0.84
C THR A 17 6.23 29.77 0.48
N GLY A 18 6.09 30.62 1.52
CA GLY A 18 5.54 30.22 2.81
C GLY A 18 4.09 29.73 2.69
N ILE A 19 3.24 30.44 1.95
CA ILE A 19 1.85 30.04 1.71
C ILE A 19 1.80 28.71 0.95
N CYS A 20 2.57 28.54 -0.12
CA CYS A 20 2.65 27.28 -0.86
C CYS A 20 3.10 26.13 0.06
N GLY A 21 4.13 26.36 0.87
CA GLY A 21 4.61 25.36 1.85
C GLY A 21 3.52 24.93 2.83
N VAL A 22 2.76 25.88 3.37
CA VAL A 22 1.62 25.60 4.26
C VAL A 22 0.55 24.77 3.55
N GLN A 23 0.21 25.10 2.30
CA GLN A 23 -0.81 24.35 1.54
C GLN A 23 -0.38 22.89 1.29
N ILE A 24 0.91 22.66 1.03
CA ILE A 24 1.46 21.31 0.84
C ILE A 24 1.48 20.54 2.17
N VAL A 25 2.00 21.15 3.25
CA VAL A 25 2.09 20.50 4.57
C VAL A 25 0.70 20.20 5.15
N THR A 26 -0.28 21.07 4.91
CA THR A 26 -1.69 20.83 5.31
C THR A 26 -2.44 19.95 4.33
N LYS A 27 -1.77 19.38 3.31
CA LYS A 27 -2.32 18.50 2.28
C LYS A 27 -3.48 19.11 1.46
N ARG A 28 -3.67 20.42 1.53
CA ARG A 28 -4.65 21.12 0.69
C ARG A 28 -4.28 21.09 -0.79
N TRP A 29 -2.99 21.15 -1.08
CA TRP A 29 -2.42 20.92 -2.40
C TRP A 29 -1.67 19.60 -2.42
N ASN A 30 -2.15 18.68 -3.22
CA ASN A 30 -1.47 17.40 -3.44
C ASN A 30 -0.56 17.51 -4.67
N VAL A 31 0.70 17.85 -4.42
CA VAL A 31 1.75 17.97 -5.46
C VAL A 31 2.03 16.61 -6.11
N ASN A 32 1.91 15.53 -5.34
CA ASN A 32 2.16 14.17 -5.82
C ASN A 32 1.23 13.76 -6.96
N SER A 33 0.00 14.29 -7.02
CA SER A 33 -0.93 13.99 -8.12
C SER A 33 -0.36 14.38 -9.50
N CYS A 34 0.51 15.38 -9.57
CA CYS A 34 1.19 15.76 -10.82
C CYS A 34 2.21 14.70 -11.24
N PHE A 35 2.93 14.12 -10.28
CA PHE A 35 3.95 13.08 -10.54
C PHE A 35 3.31 11.72 -10.73
N ALA A 36 2.28 11.38 -9.95
CA ALA A 36 1.51 10.16 -10.08
C ALA A 36 0.81 10.03 -11.45
N GLY A 37 0.55 11.16 -12.11
CA GLY A 37 0.00 11.20 -13.48
C GLY A 37 0.88 10.52 -14.53
N ALA A 38 2.16 10.31 -14.26
CA ALA A 38 3.08 9.59 -15.15
C ALA A 38 2.89 8.05 -15.11
N TYR A 39 2.16 7.52 -14.13
CA TYR A 39 1.91 6.09 -13.95
C TYR A 39 0.48 5.78 -14.38
N PRO A 40 0.31 4.91 -15.41
CA PRO A 40 -1.02 4.64 -15.96
C PRO A 40 -1.87 3.74 -15.04
N VAL A 41 -1.25 2.85 -14.28
CA VAL A 41 -1.93 1.84 -13.45
C VAL A 41 -2.22 2.43 -12.06
N ARG A 42 -3.50 2.55 -11.74
CA ARG A 42 -4.00 3.26 -10.57
C ARG A 42 -4.81 2.35 -9.67
N GLY A 43 -4.77 2.62 -8.38
CA GLY A 43 -5.53 1.85 -7.41
C GLY A 43 -5.88 2.61 -6.15
N VAL A 44 -6.61 1.92 -5.31
CA VAL A 44 -6.99 2.37 -3.97
C VAL A 44 -6.59 1.34 -2.93
N ASP A 45 -6.47 1.77 -1.68
CA ASP A 45 -6.55 0.85 -0.55
C ASP A 45 -7.67 1.29 0.39
N VAL A 46 -8.36 0.30 0.95
CA VAL A 46 -9.57 0.49 1.74
C VAL A 46 -9.61 -0.42 2.96
N SER A 47 -10.37 -0.02 3.96
CA SER A 47 -10.70 -0.79 5.15
C SER A 47 -12.15 -0.52 5.57
N HIS A 48 -12.54 -0.96 6.75
CA HIS A 48 -13.85 -0.62 7.35
C HIS A 48 -14.11 0.89 7.45
N HIS A 49 -13.07 1.72 7.47
CA HIS A 49 -13.20 3.18 7.56
C HIS A 49 -13.98 3.80 6.40
N GLN A 50 -13.90 3.23 5.21
CA GLN A 50 -14.70 3.67 4.06
C GLN A 50 -16.17 3.22 4.13
N GLY A 51 -16.54 2.39 5.12
CA GLY A 51 -17.90 1.93 5.36
C GLY A 51 -18.43 1.05 4.24
N GLU A 52 -19.69 1.29 3.85
CA GLU A 52 -20.29 0.60 2.72
C GLU A 52 -19.74 1.14 1.40
N ILE A 53 -19.28 0.25 0.52
CA ILE A 53 -18.68 0.60 -0.77
C ILE A 53 -19.52 0.01 -1.91
N ASP A 54 -20.00 0.87 -2.80
CA ASP A 54 -20.48 0.50 -4.12
C ASP A 54 -19.26 0.27 -5.04
N TRP A 55 -18.80 -0.96 -5.08
CA TRP A 55 -17.62 -1.34 -5.85
C TRP A 55 -17.79 -1.16 -7.35
N LYS A 56 -19.02 -1.20 -7.86
CA LYS A 56 -19.30 -0.94 -9.28
C LYS A 56 -19.10 0.54 -9.61
N GLU A 57 -19.55 1.44 -8.74
CA GLU A 57 -19.35 2.87 -8.89
C GLU A 57 -17.87 3.24 -8.68
N LEU A 58 -17.24 2.69 -7.64
CA LEU A 58 -15.84 2.97 -7.33
C LEU A 58 -14.89 2.49 -8.43
N SER A 59 -15.04 1.26 -8.92
CA SER A 59 -14.20 0.68 -9.97
C SER A 59 -14.30 1.40 -11.31
N GLY A 60 -15.42 2.05 -11.57
CA GLY A 60 -15.64 2.85 -12.79
C GLY A 60 -14.82 4.16 -12.88
N GLN A 61 -14.08 4.52 -11.83
CA GLN A 61 -13.38 5.79 -11.72
C GLN A 61 -11.89 5.72 -12.12
N ASN A 62 -11.57 4.99 -13.18
CA ASN A 62 -10.20 4.84 -13.71
C ASN A 62 -9.25 4.20 -12.69
N LEU A 63 -9.69 3.10 -12.10
CA LEU A 63 -8.93 2.25 -11.20
C LEU A 63 -8.65 0.90 -11.86
N ASP A 64 -7.46 0.37 -11.63
CA ASP A 64 -7.00 -0.93 -12.11
C ASP A 64 -6.89 -1.95 -10.97
N PHE A 65 -6.60 -1.50 -9.75
CA PHE A 65 -6.42 -2.40 -8.60
C PHE A 65 -6.98 -1.82 -7.30
N ALA A 66 -7.22 -2.72 -6.35
CA ALA A 66 -7.56 -2.35 -4.98
C ALA A 66 -6.92 -3.30 -3.97
N PHE A 67 -6.37 -2.76 -2.89
CA PHE A 67 -5.99 -3.52 -1.70
C PHE A 67 -7.02 -3.33 -0.60
N ILE A 68 -7.49 -4.44 -0.01
CA ILE A 68 -8.57 -4.47 0.97
C ILE A 68 -8.01 -4.98 2.29
N LYS A 69 -8.20 -4.23 3.39
CA LYS A 69 -7.80 -4.69 4.72
C LYS A 69 -8.53 -5.99 5.06
N ALA A 70 -7.76 -7.03 5.39
CA ALA A 70 -8.30 -8.29 5.81
C ALA A 70 -8.15 -8.50 7.31
N THR A 71 -6.94 -8.33 7.82
CA THR A 71 -6.61 -8.68 9.20
C THR A 71 -5.66 -7.69 9.85
N GLU A 72 -5.63 -7.71 11.18
CA GLU A 72 -4.67 -6.97 12.00
C GLU A 72 -4.22 -7.84 13.17
N GLY A 73 -2.90 -7.87 13.42
CA GLY A 73 -2.35 -8.71 14.47
C GLY A 73 -2.75 -10.18 14.32
N SER A 74 -2.82 -10.93 15.41
CA SER A 74 -3.05 -12.38 15.39
C SER A 74 -4.52 -12.81 15.51
N SER A 75 -5.48 -11.85 15.56
CA SER A 75 -6.88 -12.22 15.87
C SER A 75 -7.96 -11.24 15.40
N HIS A 76 -7.60 -10.06 14.88
CA HIS A 76 -8.59 -9.10 14.42
C HIS A 76 -8.81 -9.26 12.91
N GLU A 77 -10.07 -9.40 12.51
CA GLU A 77 -10.54 -9.33 11.13
C GLU A 77 -11.17 -7.95 10.90
N ASP A 78 -10.91 -7.33 9.75
CA ASP A 78 -11.58 -6.08 9.38
C ASP A 78 -13.08 -6.31 9.19
N GLU A 79 -13.90 -5.51 9.83
CA GLU A 79 -15.36 -5.68 9.90
C GLU A 79 -16.05 -5.68 8.53
N ARG A 80 -15.41 -5.12 7.52
CA ARG A 80 -15.93 -5.03 6.15
C ARG A 80 -15.21 -5.93 5.17
N PHE A 81 -14.21 -6.71 5.62
CA PHE A 81 -13.39 -7.49 4.70
C PHE A 81 -14.20 -8.43 3.83
N GLN A 82 -15.02 -9.29 4.40
CA GLN A 82 -15.76 -10.30 3.65
C GLN A 82 -16.71 -9.71 2.60
N GLU A 83 -17.38 -8.63 2.97
CA GLU A 83 -18.28 -7.91 2.05
C GLU A 83 -17.49 -7.24 0.92
N ASN A 84 -16.45 -6.47 1.27
CA ASN A 84 -15.61 -5.79 0.29
C ASN A 84 -14.91 -6.77 -0.63
N TRP A 85 -14.37 -7.87 -0.09
CA TRP A 85 -13.67 -8.91 -0.85
C TRP A 85 -14.57 -9.56 -1.90
N ARG A 86 -15.79 -9.91 -1.50
CA ARG A 86 -16.78 -10.49 -2.41
C ARG A 86 -17.18 -9.50 -3.50
N LEU A 87 -17.58 -8.27 -3.11
CA LEU A 87 -18.11 -7.28 -4.05
C LEU A 87 -17.03 -6.74 -5.00
N ALA A 88 -15.82 -6.47 -4.51
CA ALA A 88 -14.70 -6.08 -5.35
C ALA A 88 -14.32 -7.19 -6.33
N GLY A 89 -14.45 -8.46 -5.91
CA GLY A 89 -14.19 -9.62 -6.76
C GLY A 89 -15.16 -9.78 -7.93
N GLU A 90 -16.28 -9.07 -7.93
CA GLU A 90 -17.26 -9.01 -9.02
C GLU A 90 -16.94 -7.91 -10.05
N THR A 91 -15.86 -7.14 -9.86
CA THR A 91 -15.40 -6.07 -10.76
C THR A 91 -14.19 -6.52 -11.58
N ASP A 92 -13.78 -5.67 -12.54
CA ASP A 92 -12.55 -5.89 -13.35
C ASP A 92 -11.26 -5.45 -12.65
N LEU A 93 -11.32 -5.10 -11.36
CA LEU A 93 -10.16 -4.72 -10.58
C LEU A 93 -9.27 -5.93 -10.25
N PHE A 94 -7.97 -5.73 -10.32
CA PHE A 94 -7.04 -6.63 -9.64
C PHE A 94 -7.12 -6.38 -8.15
N ILE A 95 -7.69 -7.32 -7.39
CA ILE A 95 -7.85 -7.15 -5.94
C ILE A 95 -6.80 -7.94 -5.17
N GLY A 96 -6.31 -7.35 -4.09
CA GLY A 96 -5.41 -7.94 -3.11
C GLY A 96 -5.92 -7.70 -1.69
N ALA A 97 -5.54 -8.57 -0.77
CA ALA A 97 -5.82 -8.40 0.64
C ALA A 97 -4.57 -7.95 1.38
N TYR A 98 -4.71 -7.05 2.37
CA TYR A 98 -3.59 -6.68 3.21
C TYR A 98 -3.80 -7.00 4.69
N HIS A 99 -2.68 -7.29 5.34
CA HIS A 99 -2.55 -7.55 6.76
C HIS A 99 -1.88 -6.36 7.45
N PHE A 100 -2.51 -5.79 8.46
CA PHE A 100 -1.88 -4.77 9.31
C PHE A 100 -1.02 -5.44 10.39
N PHE A 101 0.30 -5.30 10.26
CA PHE A 101 1.27 -5.98 11.10
C PHE A 101 1.31 -5.37 12.51
N SER A 102 1.11 -6.21 13.52
CA SER A 102 1.24 -5.83 14.92
C SER A 102 2.66 -6.08 15.41
N PHE A 103 3.26 -5.06 16.04
CA PHE A 103 4.55 -5.21 16.73
C PHE A 103 4.43 -5.94 18.08
N ASP A 104 3.22 -6.31 18.50
CA ASP A 104 2.91 -6.85 19.82
C ASP A 104 2.51 -8.34 19.79
N SER A 105 2.54 -8.98 18.64
CA SER A 105 2.20 -10.39 18.46
C SER A 105 3.18 -11.14 17.57
N SER A 106 3.17 -12.47 17.67
CA SER A 106 4.03 -13.35 16.89
C SER A 106 3.78 -13.18 15.39
N GLY A 107 4.84 -13.02 14.59
CA GLY A 107 4.72 -12.91 13.13
C GLY A 107 4.13 -14.16 12.49
N ALA A 108 4.45 -15.34 12.98
CA ALA A 108 3.87 -16.60 12.49
C ALA A 108 2.36 -16.68 12.77
N ASP A 109 1.92 -16.30 13.99
CA ASP A 109 0.49 -16.30 14.33
C ASP A 109 -0.30 -15.28 13.50
N GLN A 110 0.30 -14.14 13.18
CA GLN A 110 -0.28 -13.13 12.30
C GLN A 110 -0.48 -13.68 10.88
N ALA A 111 0.54 -14.32 10.31
CA ALA A 111 0.44 -14.97 9.01
C ALA A 111 -0.62 -16.08 9.00
N ASP A 112 -0.65 -16.95 10.03
CA ASP A 112 -1.66 -18.01 10.16
C ASP A 112 -3.08 -17.44 10.28
N TRP A 113 -3.23 -16.29 10.94
CA TRP A 113 -4.53 -15.61 11.03
C TRP A 113 -4.95 -15.04 9.66
N TYR A 114 -4.03 -14.39 8.94
CA TYR A 114 -4.29 -13.91 7.59
C TYR A 114 -4.69 -15.04 6.65
N ILE A 115 -3.93 -16.14 6.63
CA ILE A 115 -4.19 -17.30 5.78
C ILE A 115 -5.58 -17.88 6.04
N ARG A 116 -5.98 -18.03 7.32
CA ARG A 116 -7.31 -18.56 7.68
C ARG A 116 -8.45 -17.62 7.28
N THR A 117 -8.24 -16.30 7.37
CA THR A 117 -9.26 -15.29 7.09
C THR A 117 -9.44 -15.08 5.59
N VAL A 118 -8.35 -14.99 4.84
CA VAL A 118 -8.37 -14.68 3.41
C VAL A 118 -8.61 -15.93 2.57
N GLY A 119 -8.06 -17.07 2.97
CA GLY A 119 -8.15 -18.32 2.20
C GLY A 119 -7.36 -18.27 0.89
N GLU A 120 -7.95 -18.81 -0.17
CA GLU A 120 -7.31 -18.91 -1.49
C GLU A 120 -7.22 -17.57 -2.21
N LEU A 121 -6.05 -17.31 -2.81
CA LEU A 121 -5.78 -16.10 -3.59
C LEU A 121 -5.65 -16.36 -5.09
N SER A 122 -6.09 -17.52 -5.58
CA SER A 122 -6.02 -17.85 -7.01
C SER A 122 -6.59 -16.73 -7.88
N GLY A 123 -5.77 -16.21 -8.80
CA GLY A 123 -6.13 -15.09 -9.67
C GLY A 123 -6.25 -13.73 -8.98
N LYS A 124 -5.88 -13.60 -7.71
CA LYS A 124 -5.82 -12.34 -6.95
C LYS A 124 -4.37 -11.88 -6.80
N LEU A 125 -4.15 -10.63 -6.45
CA LEU A 125 -2.82 -10.12 -6.13
C LEU A 125 -2.24 -10.87 -4.92
N CYS A 126 -0.92 -11.01 -4.90
CA CYS A 126 -0.22 -11.60 -3.76
C CYS A 126 -0.49 -10.81 -2.46
N PRO A 127 -0.34 -11.44 -1.28
CA PRO A 127 -0.56 -10.77 0.00
C PRO A 127 0.21 -9.48 0.13
N ALA A 128 -0.36 -8.49 0.82
CA ALA A 128 0.38 -7.32 1.27
C ALA A 128 0.45 -7.31 2.80
N VAL A 129 1.60 -6.89 3.34
CA VAL A 129 1.83 -6.73 4.78
C VAL A 129 2.13 -5.26 5.04
N ASP A 130 1.24 -4.60 5.77
CA ASP A 130 1.33 -3.20 6.16
C ASP A 130 2.11 -3.08 7.47
N VAL A 131 3.31 -2.53 7.36
CA VAL A 131 4.25 -2.34 8.48
C VAL A 131 4.43 -0.86 8.71
N GLU A 132 3.64 -0.31 9.62
CA GLU A 132 3.72 1.10 10.00
C GLU A 132 3.55 1.31 11.51
N TYR A 133 3.96 2.49 12.00
CA TYR A 133 3.78 2.79 13.41
C TYR A 133 2.34 3.18 13.72
N TYR A 134 1.82 2.61 14.81
CA TYR A 134 0.51 2.93 15.37
C TYR A 134 0.63 3.27 16.85
N GLY A 135 -0.37 3.94 17.40
CA GLY A 135 -0.38 4.35 18.81
C GLY A 135 0.86 5.17 19.19
N GLY A 136 1.52 4.80 20.27
CA GLY A 136 2.75 5.45 20.76
C GLY A 136 4.05 5.01 20.10
N LYS A 137 4.01 4.03 19.17
CA LYS A 137 5.21 3.36 18.64
C LYS A 137 6.12 4.26 17.79
N ALA A 138 5.59 5.37 17.28
CA ALA A 138 6.42 6.36 16.58
C ALA A 138 7.35 7.14 17.54
N ALA A 139 6.94 7.31 18.81
CA ALA A 139 7.73 7.95 19.86
C ALA A 139 8.65 6.96 20.59
N ASP A 140 8.19 5.71 20.76
CA ASP A 140 8.95 4.62 21.35
C ASP A 140 8.98 3.42 20.39
N PRO A 141 9.89 3.44 19.41
CA PRO A 141 9.92 2.43 18.36
C PRO A 141 10.31 1.05 18.88
N PRO A 142 9.59 -0.01 18.48
CA PRO A 142 9.89 -1.39 18.86
C PRO A 142 11.35 -1.80 18.61
N PRO A 143 11.91 -2.75 19.39
CA PRO A 143 13.28 -3.20 19.23
C PRO A 143 13.54 -3.73 17.81
N ARG A 144 14.59 -3.20 17.16
CA ARG A 144 14.86 -3.47 15.72
C ARG A 144 15.02 -4.96 15.43
N LYS A 145 15.82 -5.66 16.22
CA LYS A 145 16.13 -7.08 15.99
C LYS A 145 14.88 -7.96 16.11
N GLU A 146 14.08 -7.72 17.13
CA GLU A 146 12.85 -8.48 17.38
C GLU A 146 11.83 -8.23 16.28
N THR A 147 11.61 -6.96 15.91
CA THR A 147 10.70 -6.61 14.80
C THR A 147 11.10 -7.27 13.50
N ILE A 148 12.38 -7.22 13.12
CA ILE A 148 12.87 -7.90 11.90
C ILE A 148 12.61 -9.40 11.98
N THR A 149 12.87 -10.04 13.12
CA THR A 149 12.62 -11.47 13.30
C THR A 149 11.13 -11.81 13.14
N GLN A 150 10.24 -11.06 13.79
CA GLN A 150 8.80 -11.31 13.70
C GLN A 150 8.26 -11.03 12.30
N LEU A 151 8.75 -9.97 11.64
CA LEU A 151 8.37 -9.66 10.27
C LEU A 151 8.87 -10.74 9.28
N SER A 152 10.11 -11.24 9.44
CA SER A 152 10.61 -12.37 8.64
C SER A 152 9.70 -13.58 8.76
N LEU A 153 9.34 -13.98 9.99
CA LEU A 153 8.45 -15.12 10.23
C LEU A 153 7.08 -14.95 9.56
N CYS A 154 6.54 -13.74 9.58
CA CYS A 154 5.27 -13.44 8.93
C CYS A 154 5.39 -13.54 7.39
N LEU A 155 6.39 -12.87 6.82
CA LEU A 155 6.59 -12.83 5.36
C LEU A 155 6.91 -14.22 4.79
N GLU A 156 7.84 -14.96 5.41
CA GLU A 156 8.25 -16.30 5.00
C GLU A 156 7.07 -17.28 5.05
N ARG A 157 6.23 -17.19 6.09
CA ARG A 157 5.04 -18.04 6.24
C ARG A 157 3.99 -17.75 5.17
N LEU A 158 3.78 -16.49 4.81
CA LEU A 158 2.88 -16.11 3.73
C LEU A 158 3.45 -16.54 2.37
N GLU A 159 4.75 -16.35 2.14
CA GLU A 159 5.43 -16.79 0.92
C GLU A 159 5.36 -18.31 0.74
N GLU A 160 5.61 -19.08 1.82
CA GLU A 160 5.49 -20.55 1.82
C GLU A 160 4.07 -21.00 1.44
N HIS A 161 3.05 -20.33 1.97
CA HIS A 161 1.66 -20.72 1.75
C HIS A 161 1.15 -20.36 0.35
N TYR A 162 1.46 -19.15 -0.13
CA TYR A 162 0.91 -18.63 -1.39
C TYR A 162 1.87 -18.78 -2.59
N GLY A 163 3.11 -19.22 -2.35
CA GLY A 163 4.11 -19.43 -3.40
C GLY A 163 4.66 -18.14 -4.02
N ARG A 164 4.34 -16.99 -3.45
CA ARG A 164 4.78 -15.66 -3.91
C ARG A 164 5.18 -14.78 -2.73
N LYS A 165 6.22 -13.98 -2.93
CA LYS A 165 6.65 -12.98 -1.93
C LYS A 165 5.56 -11.96 -1.68
N PRO A 166 5.17 -11.73 -0.42
CA PRO A 166 4.26 -10.66 -0.07
C PRO A 166 4.82 -9.28 -0.42
N ILE A 167 3.92 -8.34 -0.72
CA ILE A 167 4.25 -6.92 -0.86
C ILE A 167 4.40 -6.32 0.54
N ILE A 168 5.46 -5.55 0.78
CA ILE A 168 5.62 -4.81 2.03
C ILE A 168 5.14 -3.37 1.81
N TYR A 169 4.00 -3.01 2.43
CA TYR A 169 3.61 -1.61 2.57
C TYR A 169 4.28 -1.01 3.79
N THR A 170 4.79 0.22 3.65
CA THR A 170 5.44 0.89 4.78
C THR A 170 5.59 2.40 4.59
N THR A 171 5.85 3.10 5.69
CA THR A 171 6.26 4.50 5.73
C THR A 171 7.78 4.64 5.74
N TYR A 172 8.32 5.81 5.33
CA TYR A 172 9.79 6.04 5.29
C TYR A 172 10.50 5.80 6.61
N LYS A 173 9.88 6.15 7.75
CA LYS A 173 10.51 5.94 9.06
C LYS A 173 10.69 4.46 9.38
N VAL A 174 9.67 3.67 9.07
CA VAL A 174 9.65 2.23 9.29
C VAL A 174 10.55 1.53 8.27
N TYR A 175 10.49 1.93 6.99
CA TYR A 175 11.37 1.45 5.93
C TYR A 175 12.84 1.52 6.34
N ARG A 176 13.33 2.72 6.70
CA ARG A 176 14.74 2.92 7.10
C ARG A 176 15.14 2.18 8.36
N ARG A 177 14.20 1.90 9.25
CA ARG A 177 14.50 1.25 10.51
C ARG A 177 14.50 -0.27 10.42
N TYR A 178 13.58 -0.86 9.66
CA TYR A 178 13.35 -2.29 9.67
C TYR A 178 13.47 -2.97 8.31
N ILE A 179 13.13 -2.29 7.23
CA ILE A 179 13.04 -2.89 5.89
C ILE A 179 14.36 -2.78 5.13
N GLU A 180 14.91 -1.57 5.04
CA GLU A 180 16.16 -1.29 4.32
C GLU A 180 17.30 -2.19 4.79
N GLY A 181 17.93 -2.90 3.83
CA GLY A 181 19.02 -3.84 4.08
C GLY A 181 18.60 -5.19 4.69
N ASN A 182 17.29 -5.47 4.85
CA ASN A 182 16.81 -6.74 5.40
C ASN A 182 15.79 -7.44 4.48
N PHE A 183 15.01 -6.70 3.68
CA PHE A 183 13.91 -7.24 2.87
C PHE A 183 13.90 -6.64 1.46
N GLU A 184 15.07 -6.39 0.87
CA GLU A 184 15.20 -5.70 -0.42
C GLU A 184 14.71 -6.54 -1.62
N ASP A 185 14.53 -7.82 -1.44
CA ASP A 185 14.01 -8.77 -2.44
C ASP A 185 12.49 -8.95 -2.37
N TYR A 186 11.82 -8.27 -1.43
CA TYR A 186 10.36 -8.19 -1.36
C TYR A 186 9.86 -6.95 -2.12
N PRO A 187 8.73 -7.05 -2.85
CA PRO A 187 8.12 -5.88 -3.48
C PRO A 187 7.78 -4.80 -2.44
N LEU A 188 8.11 -3.55 -2.77
CA LEU A 188 7.89 -2.42 -1.87
C LEU A 188 6.68 -1.58 -2.31
N TRP A 189 5.76 -1.38 -1.39
CA TRP A 189 4.67 -0.41 -1.49
C TRP A 189 4.93 0.73 -0.49
N ILE A 190 5.43 1.86 -0.99
CA ILE A 190 5.85 2.97 -0.14
C ILE A 190 4.79 4.05 0.00
N ARG A 191 4.51 4.45 1.24
CA ARG A 191 3.67 5.62 1.50
C ARG A 191 4.52 6.87 1.55
N ASN A 192 4.26 7.78 0.62
CA ASN A 192 4.76 9.15 0.68
C ASN A 192 3.75 10.12 0.04
N VAL A 193 3.05 10.86 0.87
CA VAL A 193 2.01 11.80 0.46
C VAL A 193 2.51 13.24 0.30
N TYR A 194 3.81 13.48 0.46
CA TYR A 194 4.42 14.82 0.42
C TYR A 194 5.29 15.03 -0.81
N TYR A 195 6.03 14.03 -1.26
CA TYR A 195 6.91 14.10 -2.43
C TYR A 195 7.05 12.72 -3.10
N PRO A 196 7.41 12.67 -4.39
CA PRO A 196 7.52 11.41 -5.10
C PRO A 196 8.74 10.58 -4.63
N PRO A 197 8.58 9.24 -4.46
CA PRO A 197 9.65 8.38 -3.96
C PRO A 197 10.86 8.25 -4.91
N GLN A 198 10.75 8.67 -6.15
CA GLN A 198 11.87 8.71 -7.11
C GLN A 198 13.04 9.57 -6.65
N LEU A 199 12.83 10.47 -5.70
CA LEU A 199 13.89 11.37 -5.22
C LEU A 199 14.93 10.63 -4.35
N ASP A 200 14.53 9.55 -3.66
CA ASP A 200 15.39 8.81 -2.73
C ASP A 200 15.25 7.28 -2.79
N LEU A 201 14.21 6.75 -3.45
CA LEU A 201 13.96 5.32 -3.63
C LEU A 201 13.79 4.94 -5.11
N ALA A 202 14.47 5.65 -6.04
CA ALA A 202 14.36 5.37 -7.47
C ALA A 202 14.65 3.89 -7.80
N GLY A 203 13.70 3.23 -8.47
CA GLY A 203 13.80 1.83 -8.88
C GLY A 203 13.67 0.80 -7.75
N LYS A 204 13.38 1.21 -6.52
CA LYS A 204 13.24 0.31 -5.37
C LYS A 204 11.80 0.03 -4.96
N TRP A 205 10.82 0.74 -5.52
CA TRP A 205 9.43 0.58 -5.18
C TRP A 205 8.61 0.11 -6.39
N GLN A 206 7.56 -0.64 -6.12
CA GLN A 206 6.59 -1.13 -7.11
C GLN A 206 5.25 -0.41 -6.99
N PHE A 207 4.80 -0.15 -5.76
CA PHE A 207 3.57 0.57 -5.48
C PHE A 207 3.87 1.84 -4.67
N TRP A 208 3.12 2.89 -4.94
CA TRP A 208 3.24 4.16 -4.24
C TRP A 208 1.87 4.70 -3.83
N GLN A 209 1.64 4.76 -2.51
CA GLN A 209 0.51 5.50 -1.96
C GLN A 209 0.90 6.97 -1.92
N TYR A 210 0.31 7.73 -2.85
CA TYR A 210 0.72 9.11 -3.12
C TYR A 210 -0.22 10.16 -2.53
N ARG A 211 -1.43 9.76 -2.12
CA ARG A 211 -2.44 10.66 -1.60
C ARG A 211 -3.36 9.94 -0.61
N ASP A 212 -3.56 10.55 0.57
CA ASP A 212 -4.40 10.07 1.65
C ASP A 212 -5.57 11.03 1.96
N THR A 213 -5.92 11.90 1.03
CA THR A 213 -6.98 12.91 1.15
C THR A 213 -7.79 13.02 -0.14
N ALA A 214 -7.87 11.92 -0.89
CA ALA A 214 -8.71 11.87 -2.07
C ALA A 214 -10.19 11.68 -1.70
N VAL A 215 -11.05 12.10 -2.60
CA VAL A 215 -12.49 11.84 -2.53
C VAL A 215 -12.88 11.25 -3.87
N LEU A 216 -13.46 10.08 -3.83
CA LEU A 216 -14.07 9.39 -4.96
C LEU A 216 -15.55 9.15 -4.65
N ASP A 217 -16.32 8.78 -5.65
CA ASP A 217 -17.70 8.36 -5.45
C ASP A 217 -17.76 6.87 -5.09
N GLY A 218 -18.87 6.42 -4.50
CA GLY A 218 -19.13 5.01 -4.25
C GLY A 218 -18.83 4.50 -2.84
N TYR A 219 -18.50 5.34 -1.86
CA TYR A 219 -18.39 4.89 -0.46
C TYR A 219 -19.06 5.86 0.53
N LYS A 220 -19.49 5.35 1.70
CA LYS A 220 -20.33 6.08 2.67
C LYS A 220 -19.90 5.86 4.11
N GLY A 221 -18.60 5.73 4.38
CA GLY A 221 -18.06 5.58 5.72
C GLY A 221 -17.99 6.90 6.50
N GLU A 222 -17.52 6.78 7.75
CA GLU A 222 -17.18 7.95 8.58
C GLU A 222 -15.94 8.67 8.05
N GLU A 223 -15.01 7.94 7.42
CA GLU A 223 -13.83 8.50 6.76
C GLU A 223 -14.25 9.11 5.42
N LYS A 224 -14.01 10.40 5.31
CA LYS A 224 -14.30 11.16 4.08
C LYS A 224 -13.33 10.85 2.95
N TYR A 225 -12.12 10.39 3.29
CA TYR A 225 -11.02 10.24 2.37
C TYR A 225 -10.75 8.79 2.03
N ILE A 226 -10.21 8.59 0.83
CA ILE A 226 -9.72 7.31 0.33
C ILE A 226 -8.26 7.46 -0.13
N ASP A 227 -7.47 6.44 0.06
CA ASP A 227 -6.07 6.40 -0.29
C ASP A 227 -5.89 6.05 -1.76
N LEU A 228 -5.09 6.86 -2.47
CA LEU A 228 -4.78 6.65 -3.89
C LEU A 228 -3.37 6.14 -4.07
N ASN A 229 -3.28 5.16 -4.95
CA ASN A 229 -2.06 4.44 -5.27
C ASN A 229 -1.77 4.45 -6.76
N VAL A 230 -0.50 4.28 -7.10
CA VAL A 230 -0.05 3.93 -8.45
C VAL A 230 0.89 2.74 -8.38
N PHE A 231 0.90 1.96 -9.46
CA PHE A 231 1.91 0.93 -9.71
C PHE A 231 2.97 1.49 -10.67
N SER A 232 4.23 1.10 -10.48
CA SER A 232 5.36 1.65 -11.25
C SER A 232 5.48 1.13 -12.67
N GLY A 233 4.78 0.04 -12.99
CA GLY A 233 4.82 -0.65 -14.28
C GLY A 233 3.53 -0.52 -15.09
N THR A 234 3.38 -1.41 -16.06
CA THR A 234 2.19 -1.56 -16.91
C THR A 234 1.14 -2.46 -16.23
N ARG A 235 -0.05 -2.56 -16.83
CA ARG A 235 -1.11 -3.46 -16.35
C ARG A 235 -0.71 -4.93 -16.50
N GLU A 236 0.02 -5.26 -17.56
CA GLU A 236 0.56 -6.60 -17.79
C GLU A 236 1.61 -6.98 -16.73
N GLU A 237 2.46 -6.03 -16.36
CA GLU A 237 3.43 -6.24 -15.26
C GLU A 237 2.74 -6.36 -13.90
N LEU A 238 1.58 -5.70 -13.69
CA LEU A 238 0.77 -5.90 -12.49
C LEU A 238 0.17 -7.31 -12.43
N GLU A 239 -0.18 -7.91 -13.57
CA GLU A 239 -0.65 -9.31 -13.61
C GLU A 239 0.37 -10.30 -13.04
N GLU A 240 1.65 -10.02 -13.16
CA GLU A 240 2.72 -10.87 -12.59
C GLU A 240 2.68 -10.95 -11.05
N TYR A 241 1.97 -10.03 -10.40
CA TYR A 241 1.75 -10.04 -8.95
C TYR A 241 0.56 -10.90 -8.52
N ARG A 242 -0.13 -11.53 -9.46
CA ARG A 242 -1.24 -12.45 -9.13
C ARG A 242 -0.70 -13.81 -8.71
N ILE A 243 -1.44 -14.46 -7.83
CA ILE A 243 -1.24 -15.86 -7.49
C ILE A 243 -1.78 -16.70 -8.63
N ASP A 244 -0.96 -17.59 -9.17
CA ASP A 244 -1.36 -18.47 -10.26
C ASP A 244 -2.54 -19.36 -9.82
N SER A 245 -3.45 -19.61 -10.75
CA SER A 245 -4.52 -20.57 -10.52
C SER A 245 -3.87 -21.95 -10.34
N SER A 246 -3.94 -22.53 -9.16
CA SER A 246 -3.42 -23.87 -8.87
C SER A 246 -4.08 -24.91 -9.79
N GLY A 247 -3.46 -25.18 -10.93
CA GLY A 247 -3.98 -26.07 -11.96
C GLY A 247 -3.04 -26.32 -13.15
N GLU A 248 -2.00 -25.52 -13.36
CA GLU A 248 -1.05 -25.69 -14.47
C GLU A 248 0.41 -25.87 -14.02
N GLN A 249 0.64 -26.67 -12.98
CA GLN A 249 1.91 -27.39 -12.91
C GLN A 249 1.74 -28.65 -13.78
N GLU A 250 1.91 -28.51 -15.08
CA GLU A 250 2.25 -29.66 -15.93
C GLU A 250 3.48 -30.33 -15.33
N ALA A 251 3.24 -31.52 -14.78
CA ALA A 251 4.30 -32.44 -14.43
C ALA A 251 5.15 -32.68 -15.70
N GLN A 252 6.27 -31.99 -15.83
CA GLN A 252 7.34 -32.44 -16.73
C GLN A 252 7.83 -33.78 -16.17
N ILE A 253 7.20 -34.85 -16.65
CA ILE A 253 7.74 -36.21 -16.52
C ILE A 253 8.99 -36.24 -17.40
N PRO A 254 10.19 -36.47 -16.83
CA PRO A 254 11.37 -36.68 -17.65
C PRO A 254 11.13 -37.95 -18.48
N GLY A 255 11.14 -37.78 -19.80
CA GLY A 255 11.00 -38.88 -20.75
C GLY A 255 12.06 -39.95 -20.49
N THR A 256 11.58 -41.16 -20.33
CA THR A 256 12.33 -42.41 -20.42
C THR A 256 12.76 -42.59 -21.86
N VAL A 257 14.08 -42.70 -22.08
CA VAL A 257 14.68 -43.37 -23.23
C VAL A 257 15.46 -44.54 -22.70
#